data_885be8e6771d78784eb7e50bf7682fb0
#
_entry.id   885be8e6771d78784eb7e50bf7682fb0
#
_cell.length_a   1.000
_cell.length_b   1.000
_cell.length_c   1.000
_cell.angle_alpha   90.00
_cell.angle_beta   90.00
_cell.angle_gamma   90.00
#
_symmetry.space_group_name_H-M   'P 1'
#
loop_
_entity.id
_entity.type
_entity.pdbx_description
1 polymer ?
#
loop_
_entity_poly.entity_id
_entity_poly.type
_entity_poly.pdbx_seq_one_letter_code
_entity_poly.pdbx_strand_id
1 'polypeptide(L)'
;MASRVVNPLSVTTATSLTKLEKKWTCSFHLSMLASPLRKCIVTSKLVPTCLLFQLKVVTLPSLSSGVPPKTNSAQGDRERIVMLPDQILHPKYIPKRVGKGIWLTLNPGVYAQLERKGMHKMLNPKAGLVGGLQELVWRQLGERVVQETELVLALFAGRKRIDLITEGQKGEKGEKGEKGEKGESGQCAVSYTIQIGEGSGEGELGANTIFVPKFADEEQKNRFEERLRALAKLSGVEGAKAEQVYGVKQRQVTAPLAVALYRLQLWTRSLPSPAKRSNP
;
A
#
# COMPACT_ATOMS: atom_id res chain seq x y z
N MET A 1 -24.73 -2.53 23.40
CA MET A 1 -25.07 -3.28 22.16
C MET A 1 -24.21 -2.74 21.03
N ALA A 2 -23.22 -3.48 20.57
CA ALA A 2 -22.33 -3.05 19.51
C ALA A 2 -22.93 -3.45 18.16
N SER A 3 -23.41 -2.48 17.40
CA SER A 3 -23.86 -2.68 16.01
C SER A 3 -22.72 -3.25 15.20
N ARG A 4 -22.84 -4.50 14.78
CA ARG A 4 -21.97 -5.10 13.76
C ARG A 4 -22.19 -4.33 12.45
N VAL A 5 -21.26 -3.43 12.12
CA VAL A 5 -21.19 -2.89 10.77
C VAL A 5 -20.78 -4.03 9.87
N VAL A 6 -21.74 -4.60 9.18
CA VAL A 6 -21.53 -5.63 8.16
C VAL A 6 -20.79 -4.94 7.01
N ASN A 7 -19.59 -5.41 6.72
CA ASN A 7 -18.81 -4.93 5.59
C ASN A 7 -19.56 -5.33 4.30
N PRO A 8 -20.11 -4.39 3.52
CA PRO A 8 -20.97 -4.71 2.38
C PRO A 8 -20.26 -5.49 1.27
N LEU A 9 -18.92 -5.59 1.35
CA LEU A 9 -18.11 -6.34 0.39
C LEU A 9 -17.93 -7.82 0.76
N SER A 10 -18.44 -8.30 1.92
CA SER A 10 -18.27 -9.69 2.36
C SER A 10 -19.50 -10.57 2.11
N VAL A 11 -20.59 -10.03 1.58
CA VAL A 11 -21.79 -10.80 1.24
C VAL A 11 -21.76 -11.12 -0.25
N THR A 12 -20.94 -12.07 -0.63
CA THR A 12 -20.99 -12.71 -1.95
C THR A 12 -22.00 -13.85 -1.94
N THR A 13 -23.25 -13.55 -1.77
CA THR A 13 -24.28 -14.33 -2.45
C THR A 13 -24.35 -13.79 -3.88
N ALA A 14 -24.40 -14.70 -4.86
CA ALA A 14 -24.35 -14.43 -6.30
C ALA A 14 -25.62 -13.71 -6.83
N THR A 15 -26.05 -12.66 -6.18
CA THR A 15 -27.00 -11.70 -6.70
C THR A 15 -26.24 -10.83 -7.70
N SER A 16 -26.72 -10.79 -8.93
CA SER A 16 -26.14 -9.97 -10.00
C SER A 16 -26.05 -8.53 -9.52
N LEU A 17 -24.83 -8.07 -9.20
CA LEU A 17 -24.54 -6.67 -8.88
C LEU A 17 -25.10 -5.78 -9.98
N THR A 18 -25.78 -4.72 -9.61
CA THR A 18 -26.24 -3.69 -10.55
C THR A 18 -25.03 -3.10 -11.30
N LYS A 19 -25.26 -2.51 -12.47
CA LYS A 19 -24.20 -1.87 -13.27
C LYS A 19 -23.45 -0.80 -12.46
N LEU A 20 -24.16 -0.11 -11.56
CA LEU A 20 -23.60 0.92 -10.68
C LEU A 20 -22.70 0.32 -9.58
N GLU A 21 -23.15 -0.76 -8.93
CA GLU A 21 -22.37 -1.45 -7.91
C GLU A 21 -21.10 -2.09 -8.47
N LYS A 22 -21.15 -2.64 -9.70
CA LYS A 22 -19.96 -3.11 -10.42
C LYS A 22 -18.96 -1.98 -10.66
N LYS A 23 -19.42 -0.79 -11.02
CA LYS A 23 -18.58 0.39 -11.21
C LYS A 23 -17.94 0.84 -9.89
N TRP A 24 -18.66 0.77 -8.79
CA TRP A 24 -18.15 1.13 -7.47
C TRP A 24 -17.09 0.15 -6.96
N THR A 25 -17.30 -1.15 -7.13
CA THR A 25 -16.32 -2.16 -6.70
C THR A 25 -15.02 -2.10 -7.50
N CYS A 26 -15.04 -1.53 -8.71
CA CYS A 26 -13.83 -1.30 -9.50
C CYS A 26 -13.05 -0.06 -9.05
N SER A 27 -13.69 0.94 -8.44
CA SER A 27 -13.02 2.18 -8.03
C SER A 27 -12.15 1.97 -6.79
N PHE A 28 -10.85 2.20 -6.92
CA PHE A 28 -9.95 2.09 -5.77
C PHE A 28 -10.21 3.18 -4.72
N HIS A 29 -10.63 4.38 -5.12
CA HIS A 29 -11.02 5.43 -4.19
C HIS A 29 -12.23 5.02 -3.33
N LEU A 30 -13.26 4.46 -3.96
CA LEU A 30 -14.43 3.97 -3.24
C LEU A 30 -14.08 2.76 -2.36
N SER A 31 -13.19 1.89 -2.83
CA SER A 31 -12.65 0.80 -2.02
C SER A 31 -11.90 1.32 -0.78
N MET A 32 -11.14 2.40 -0.90
CA MET A 32 -10.49 3.04 0.24
C MET A 32 -11.50 3.64 1.22
N LEU A 33 -12.50 4.37 0.73
CA LEU A 33 -13.53 4.99 1.57
C LEU A 33 -14.43 3.96 2.26
N ALA A 34 -14.65 2.80 1.64
CA ALA A 34 -15.40 1.68 2.21
C ALA A 34 -14.65 0.98 3.35
N SER A 35 -13.34 1.24 3.53
CA SER A 35 -12.59 0.64 4.63
C SER A 35 -13.04 1.19 6.00
N PRO A 36 -13.05 0.37 7.07
CA PRO A 36 -13.49 0.80 8.39
C PRO A 36 -12.77 2.04 8.89
N LEU A 37 -13.48 2.96 9.53
CA LEU A 37 -12.87 4.14 10.14
C LEU A 37 -12.15 3.78 11.43
N ARG A 38 -10.96 4.35 11.64
CA ARG A 38 -10.20 4.25 12.88
C ARG A 38 -9.63 5.61 13.26
N LYS A 39 -9.42 5.79 14.56
CA LYS A 39 -8.87 7.03 15.10
C LYS A 39 -7.35 6.94 15.14
N CYS A 40 -6.66 7.89 14.53
CA CYS A 40 -5.21 8.06 14.69
C CYS A 40 -4.92 8.56 16.10
N ILE A 41 -4.01 7.89 16.81
CA ILE A 41 -3.69 8.26 18.20
C ILE A 41 -3.04 9.65 18.31
N VAL A 42 -2.27 10.05 17.31
CA VAL A 42 -1.51 11.32 17.33
C VAL A 42 -2.38 12.49 16.86
N THR A 43 -3.06 12.34 15.73
CA THR A 43 -3.86 13.43 15.14
C THR A 43 -5.29 13.49 15.65
N SER A 44 -5.75 12.43 16.36
CA SER A 44 -7.13 12.26 16.84
C SER A 44 -8.19 12.25 15.73
N LYS A 45 -7.81 12.27 14.46
CA LYS A 45 -8.72 12.24 13.32
C LYS A 45 -9.24 10.81 13.07
N LEU A 46 -10.52 10.71 12.70
CA LEU A 46 -11.12 9.48 12.19
C LEU A 46 -10.84 9.37 10.70
N VAL A 47 -10.18 8.31 10.30
CA VAL A 47 -9.73 8.11 8.90
C VAL A 47 -9.98 6.66 8.49
N PRO A 48 -10.22 6.37 7.21
CA PRO A 48 -10.27 5.01 6.68
C PRO A 48 -8.98 4.22 7.00
N THR A 49 -9.12 2.95 7.37
CA THR A 49 -7.97 2.11 7.77
C THR A 49 -6.93 1.94 6.68
N CYS A 50 -7.31 2.05 5.40
CA CYS A 50 -6.37 2.02 4.28
C CYS A 50 -5.37 3.20 4.30
N LEU A 51 -5.74 4.33 4.91
CA LEU A 51 -4.86 5.50 5.08
C LEU A 51 -4.08 5.50 6.40
N LEU A 52 -4.18 4.40 7.13
CA LEU A 52 -3.52 4.19 8.41
C LEU A 52 -2.60 2.97 8.34
N PHE A 53 -1.71 2.86 9.30
CA PHE A 53 -1.04 1.62 9.63
C PHE A 53 -1.14 1.37 11.14
N GLN A 54 -0.99 0.12 11.53
CA GLN A 54 -1.11 -0.28 12.92
C GLN A 54 0.28 -0.57 13.50
N LEU A 55 0.55 -0.09 14.72
CA LEU A 55 1.68 -0.56 15.51
C LEU A 55 1.17 -1.52 16.58
N LYS A 56 1.83 -2.66 16.71
CA LYS A 56 1.56 -3.67 17.73
C LYS A 56 2.76 -3.94 18.59
N VAL A 57 2.49 -4.24 19.84
CA VAL A 57 3.51 -4.68 20.80
C VAL A 57 3.92 -6.11 20.48
N VAL A 58 5.22 -6.33 20.42
CA VAL A 58 5.84 -7.64 20.20
C VAL A 58 6.94 -7.82 21.23
N THR A 59 6.94 -8.97 21.88
CA THR A 59 8.02 -9.39 22.76
C THR A 59 9.07 -10.12 21.92
N LEU A 60 10.26 -9.60 21.89
CA LEU A 60 11.39 -10.25 21.24
C LEU A 60 12.16 -11.07 22.30
N PRO A 61 12.51 -12.33 21.98
CA PRO A 61 13.40 -13.09 22.85
C PRO A 61 14.73 -12.36 22.95
N SER A 62 15.33 -12.38 24.12
CA SER A 62 16.71 -11.93 24.31
C SER A 62 17.61 -12.83 23.49
N LEU A 63 18.34 -12.26 22.53
CA LEU A 63 19.45 -12.96 21.88
C LEU A 63 20.60 -12.99 22.89
N SER A 64 20.57 -13.93 23.83
CA SER A 64 21.76 -14.26 24.60
C SER A 64 22.81 -14.75 23.61
N SER A 65 23.82 -13.94 23.35
CA SER A 65 25.05 -14.37 22.69
C SER A 65 25.50 -15.66 23.39
N GLY A 66 25.58 -16.76 22.63
CA GLY A 66 25.74 -18.16 23.08
C GLY A 66 26.89 -18.49 24.07
N VAL A 67 27.02 -17.70 25.12
CA VAL A 67 27.87 -17.96 26.27
C VAL A 67 26.96 -18.59 27.33
N PRO A 68 27.22 -19.83 27.76
CA PRO A 68 26.47 -20.46 28.83
C PRO A 68 26.55 -19.59 30.10
N PRO A 69 25.43 -19.35 30.80
CA PRO A 69 25.43 -18.53 31.98
C PRO A 69 26.29 -19.16 33.07
N LYS A 70 27.46 -18.61 33.28
CA LYS A 70 28.22 -18.85 34.51
C LYS A 70 27.66 -17.95 35.57
N THR A 71 27.12 -18.56 36.62
CA THR A 71 26.77 -18.05 37.94
C THR A 71 25.54 -17.11 38.07
N ASN A 72 24.64 -17.60 38.89
CA ASN A 72 23.70 -16.97 39.85
C ASN A 72 23.60 -15.43 39.93
N SER A 73 23.27 -14.80 38.85
CA SER A 73 22.70 -13.46 38.93
C SER A 73 21.25 -13.52 38.45
N ALA A 74 20.32 -13.28 39.39
CA ALA A 74 18.88 -13.20 39.15
C ALA A 74 18.47 -11.98 38.31
N GLN A 75 19.24 -11.64 37.28
CA GLN A 75 18.85 -10.73 36.22
C GLN A 75 18.35 -11.53 35.05
N GLY A 76 17.07 -11.95 35.21
CA GLY A 76 16.33 -12.66 34.21
C GLY A 76 16.51 -11.98 32.85
N ASP A 77 16.74 -12.78 31.81
CA ASP A 77 16.73 -12.41 30.40
C ASP A 77 15.59 -11.41 30.17
N ARG A 78 15.95 -10.12 30.07
CA ARG A 78 14.94 -9.05 29.92
C ARG A 78 14.38 -9.17 28.51
N GLU A 79 13.21 -9.77 28.43
CA GLU A 79 12.39 -9.75 27.24
C GLU A 79 12.29 -8.32 26.72
N ARG A 80 12.74 -8.10 25.49
CA ARG A 80 12.69 -6.79 24.86
C ARG A 80 11.32 -6.59 24.22
N ILE A 81 10.51 -5.71 24.82
CA ILE A 81 9.20 -5.36 24.30
C ILE A 81 9.35 -4.19 23.31
N VAL A 82 8.96 -4.41 22.08
CA VAL A 82 9.06 -3.42 20.99
C VAL A 82 7.74 -3.27 20.24
N MET A 83 7.58 -2.13 19.58
CA MET A 83 6.44 -1.90 18.71
C MET A 83 6.85 -2.08 17.25
N LEU A 84 6.13 -2.94 16.54
CA LEU A 84 6.34 -3.22 15.11
C LEU A 84 5.11 -2.87 14.29
N PRO A 85 5.30 -2.45 13.01
CA PRO A 85 4.19 -2.22 12.10
C PRO A 85 3.49 -3.53 11.75
N ASP A 86 2.16 -3.47 11.66
CA ASP A 86 1.29 -4.59 11.32
C ASP A 86 0.26 -4.18 10.28
N GLN A 87 -0.27 -5.15 9.51
CA GLN A 87 -1.29 -4.96 8.48
C GLN A 87 -0.86 -4.04 7.31
N ILE A 88 0.44 -3.86 7.09
CA ILE A 88 0.95 -3.20 5.89
C ILE A 88 1.07 -4.21 4.76
N LEU A 89 1.69 -5.36 5.04
CA LEU A 89 1.89 -6.45 4.10
C LEU A 89 0.58 -7.22 3.84
N HIS A 90 0.53 -7.96 2.74
CA HIS A 90 -0.67 -8.71 2.37
C HIS A 90 -0.89 -9.90 3.32
N PRO A 91 -2.13 -10.12 3.80
CA PRO A 91 -2.42 -11.18 4.80
C PRO A 91 -2.14 -12.61 4.30
N LYS A 92 -2.05 -12.81 2.98
CA LYS A 92 -1.66 -14.10 2.39
C LYS A 92 -0.19 -14.46 2.70
N TYR A 93 0.69 -13.45 2.79
CA TYR A 93 2.12 -13.66 3.03
C TYR A 93 2.48 -13.56 4.51
N ILE A 94 1.87 -12.62 5.22
CA ILE A 94 2.11 -12.44 6.64
C ILE A 94 0.77 -12.34 7.37
N PRO A 95 0.48 -13.30 8.26
CA PRO A 95 -0.74 -13.29 9.02
C PRO A 95 -0.79 -12.09 9.97
N LYS A 96 -1.99 -11.59 10.22
CA LYS A 96 -2.24 -10.52 11.17
C LYS A 96 -1.83 -10.97 12.58
N ARG A 97 -0.99 -10.18 13.24
CA ARG A 97 -0.62 -10.43 14.63
C ARG A 97 -1.82 -10.28 15.57
N VAL A 98 -1.88 -11.11 16.59
CA VAL A 98 -2.89 -11.02 17.64
C VAL A 98 -2.52 -9.90 18.62
N GLY A 99 -3.49 -9.31 19.30
CA GLY A 99 -3.29 -8.31 20.34
C GLY A 99 -3.75 -6.90 19.98
N LYS A 100 -3.72 -6.05 20.99
CA LYS A 100 -4.07 -4.63 20.88
C LYS A 100 -2.98 -3.87 20.11
N GLY A 101 -3.39 -2.84 19.37
CA GLY A 101 -2.46 -1.99 18.63
C GLY A 101 -2.99 -0.57 18.52
N ILE A 102 -2.11 0.35 18.17
CA ILE A 102 -2.42 1.75 17.92
C ILE A 102 -2.41 2.04 16.43
N TRP A 103 -3.29 2.94 16.01
CA TRP A 103 -3.41 3.34 14.61
C TRP A 103 -2.75 4.68 14.39
N LEU A 104 -1.96 4.77 13.33
CA LEU A 104 -1.23 5.97 12.90
C LEU A 104 -1.54 6.30 11.45
N THR A 105 -1.68 7.58 11.15
CA THR A 105 -1.79 8.05 9.76
C THR A 105 -0.51 7.75 9.00
N LEU A 106 -0.64 7.39 7.72
CA LEU A 106 0.47 7.16 6.80
C LEU A 106 1.18 8.48 6.46
N ASN A 107 1.88 9.03 7.45
CA ASN A 107 2.67 10.24 7.33
C ASN A 107 3.89 10.16 8.25
N PRO A 108 5.12 10.24 7.71
CA PRO A 108 6.36 10.21 8.51
C PRO A 108 6.42 11.26 9.63
N GLY A 109 5.86 12.46 9.40
CA GLY A 109 5.80 13.52 10.41
C GLY A 109 4.96 13.16 11.65
N VAL A 110 3.97 12.30 11.48
CA VAL A 110 3.15 11.80 12.61
C VAL A 110 3.96 10.85 13.49
N TYR A 111 4.89 10.10 12.89
CA TYR A 111 5.78 9.23 13.65
C TYR A 111 6.71 10.03 14.57
N ALA A 112 7.34 11.10 14.08
CA ALA A 112 8.17 11.96 14.91
C ALA A 112 7.42 12.57 16.10
N GLN A 113 6.13 12.91 15.90
CA GLN A 113 5.27 13.37 16.98
C GLN A 113 4.92 12.25 17.99
N LEU A 114 4.70 11.01 17.51
CA LEU A 114 4.46 9.85 18.37
C LEU A 114 5.65 9.62 19.31
N GLU A 115 6.85 9.66 18.77
CA GLU A 115 8.08 9.48 19.53
C GLU A 115 8.27 10.60 20.57
N ARG A 116 8.18 11.86 20.14
CA ARG A 116 8.33 13.03 21.01
C ARG A 116 7.32 13.07 22.15
N LYS A 117 6.06 12.73 21.88
CA LYS A 117 4.98 12.73 22.90
C LYS A 117 4.92 11.44 23.72
N GLY A 118 5.67 10.41 23.37
CA GLY A 118 5.67 9.12 24.04
C GLY A 118 4.32 8.41 24.07
N MET A 119 3.41 8.73 23.13
CA MET A 119 2.03 8.21 23.13
C MET A 119 1.96 6.69 22.93
N HIS A 120 2.99 6.07 22.37
CA HIS A 120 3.12 4.62 22.24
C HIS A 120 3.12 3.91 23.61
N LYS A 121 3.60 4.57 24.68
CA LYS A 121 3.63 4.04 26.04
C LYS A 121 2.25 3.84 26.66
N MET A 122 1.21 4.46 26.08
CA MET A 122 -0.17 4.24 26.52
C MET A 122 -0.62 2.79 26.31
N LEU A 123 -0.06 2.08 25.34
CA LEU A 123 -0.38 0.67 25.09
C LEU A 123 0.41 -0.26 26.02
N ASN A 124 1.69 0.00 26.19
CA ASN A 124 2.58 -0.68 27.13
C ASN A 124 3.70 0.27 27.55
N PRO A 125 3.82 0.62 28.84
CA PRO A 125 4.86 1.55 29.33
C PRO A 125 6.29 1.08 29.07
N LYS A 126 6.50 -0.24 28.98
CA LYS A 126 7.82 -0.86 28.72
C LYS A 126 8.15 -0.99 27.24
N ALA A 127 7.17 -0.73 26.34
CA ALA A 127 7.39 -0.88 24.91
C ALA A 127 8.26 0.25 24.36
N GLY A 128 9.35 -0.13 23.69
CA GLY A 128 10.19 0.77 22.92
C GLY A 128 9.76 0.86 21.46
N LEU A 129 10.05 1.97 20.82
CA LEU A 129 9.98 2.08 19.36
C LEU A 129 11.25 1.50 18.75
N VAL A 130 11.10 0.79 17.64
CA VAL A 130 12.26 0.26 16.89
C VAL A 130 12.92 1.42 16.15
N GLY A 131 14.27 1.53 16.27
CA GLY A 131 15.03 2.44 15.44
C GLY A 131 14.81 2.17 13.95
N GLY A 132 14.72 3.21 13.13
CA GLY A 132 14.46 3.07 11.70
C GLY A 132 13.03 2.62 11.34
N LEU A 133 12.05 2.79 12.25
CA LEU A 133 10.66 2.39 11.99
C LEU A 133 10.09 3.04 10.72
N GLN A 134 10.46 4.28 10.41
CA GLN A 134 10.02 4.97 9.19
C GLN A 134 10.50 4.23 7.94
N GLU A 135 11.76 3.82 7.93
CA GLU A 135 12.37 3.05 6.85
C GLU A 135 11.71 1.67 6.72
N LEU A 136 11.46 1.00 7.86
CA LEU A 136 10.77 -0.29 7.89
C LEU A 136 9.35 -0.18 7.30
N VAL A 137 8.61 0.87 7.63
CA VAL A 137 7.27 1.12 7.06
C VAL A 137 7.37 1.36 5.56
N TRP A 138 8.33 2.15 5.10
CA TRP A 138 8.55 2.41 3.68
C TRP A 138 8.85 1.11 2.91
N ARG A 139 9.78 0.30 3.39
CA ARG A 139 10.08 -1.03 2.82
C ARG A 139 8.87 -1.92 2.76
N GLN A 140 8.08 -1.98 3.83
CA GLN A 140 6.86 -2.80 3.86
C GLN A 140 5.79 -2.30 2.89
N LEU A 141 5.66 -0.98 2.69
CA LEU A 141 4.75 -0.42 1.69
C LEU A 141 5.20 -0.76 0.26
N GLY A 142 6.49 -0.67 -0.03
CA GLY A 142 7.07 -1.11 -1.31
C GLY A 142 6.85 -2.61 -1.55
N GLU A 143 7.12 -3.43 -0.53
CA GLU A 143 6.89 -4.88 -0.61
C GLU A 143 5.40 -5.22 -0.83
N ARG A 144 4.48 -4.46 -0.24
CA ARG A 144 3.06 -4.62 -0.50
C ARG A 144 2.70 -4.41 -1.96
N VAL A 145 3.29 -3.40 -2.62
CA VAL A 145 3.07 -3.15 -4.06
C VAL A 145 3.55 -4.34 -4.89
N VAL A 146 4.74 -4.88 -4.58
CA VAL A 146 5.29 -6.07 -5.23
C VAL A 146 4.37 -7.28 -5.06
N GLN A 147 3.88 -7.52 -3.83
CA GLN A 147 2.96 -8.62 -3.50
C GLN A 147 1.63 -8.51 -4.26
N GLU A 148 1.04 -7.31 -4.35
CA GLU A 148 -0.20 -7.10 -5.10
C GLU A 148 -0.02 -7.36 -6.60
N THR A 149 1.11 -6.94 -7.17
CA THR A 149 1.43 -7.19 -8.58
C THR A 149 1.58 -8.69 -8.84
N GLU A 150 2.22 -9.41 -7.92
CA GLU A 150 2.37 -10.87 -7.97
C GLU A 150 1.01 -11.58 -7.89
N LEU A 151 0.13 -11.12 -7.01
CA LEU A 151 -1.22 -11.67 -6.90
C LEU A 151 -2.03 -11.46 -8.17
N VAL A 152 -1.92 -10.29 -8.80
CA VAL A 152 -2.55 -10.02 -10.10
C VAL A 152 -1.99 -10.98 -11.15
N LEU A 153 -0.68 -11.15 -11.24
CA LEU A 153 -0.03 -12.11 -12.15
C LEU A 153 -0.53 -13.54 -11.92
N ALA A 154 -0.58 -13.98 -10.66
CA ALA A 154 -1.04 -15.33 -10.29
C ALA A 154 -2.50 -15.59 -10.67
N LEU A 155 -3.38 -14.58 -10.58
CA LEU A 155 -4.79 -14.69 -10.99
C LEU A 155 -4.97 -14.88 -12.50
N PHE A 156 -3.99 -14.46 -13.27
CA PHE A 156 -4.01 -14.56 -14.73
C PHE A 156 -3.04 -15.61 -15.28
N ALA A 157 -2.35 -16.32 -14.41
CA ALA A 157 -1.48 -17.42 -14.80
C ALA A 157 -2.28 -18.46 -15.61
N GLY A 158 -1.77 -18.83 -16.78
CA GLY A 158 -2.44 -19.78 -17.70
C GLY A 158 -3.44 -19.16 -18.68
N ARG A 159 -3.73 -17.87 -18.61
CA ARG A 159 -4.54 -17.19 -19.64
C ARG A 159 -3.66 -16.72 -20.80
N LYS A 160 -4.10 -16.99 -22.03
CA LYS A 160 -3.33 -16.64 -23.25
C LYS A 160 -3.25 -15.14 -23.49
N ARG A 161 -4.25 -14.37 -23.07
CA ARG A 161 -4.31 -12.91 -23.25
C ARG A 161 -5.18 -12.26 -22.19
N ILE A 162 -4.73 -11.14 -21.68
CA ILE A 162 -5.45 -10.30 -20.72
C ILE A 162 -5.51 -8.86 -21.25
N ASP A 163 -6.62 -8.20 -21.00
CA ASP A 163 -6.79 -6.80 -21.31
C ASP A 163 -6.76 -5.98 -20.01
N LEU A 164 -5.58 -5.83 -19.42
CA LEU A 164 -5.37 -5.10 -18.18
C LEU A 164 -4.43 -3.90 -18.32
N ILE A 165 -3.41 -4.03 -19.17
CA ILE A 165 -2.41 -2.98 -19.38
C ILE A 165 -2.51 -2.47 -20.81
N THR A 166 -2.44 -1.16 -20.95
CA THR A 166 -2.33 -0.45 -22.22
C THR A 166 -1.08 0.43 -22.20
N GLU A 167 -0.56 0.76 -23.36
CA GLU A 167 0.48 1.80 -23.45
C GLU A 167 -0.11 3.12 -22.94
N GLY A 168 0.56 3.74 -21.97
CA GLY A 168 0.19 5.05 -21.47
C GLY A 168 0.61 6.12 -22.46
N GLN A 169 -0.32 6.92 -22.92
CA GLN A 169 0.00 8.11 -23.69
C GLN A 169 0.64 9.15 -22.73
N LYS A 170 1.86 9.60 -23.04
CA LYS A 170 2.42 10.82 -22.45
C LYS A 170 1.49 11.97 -22.84
N GLY A 171 0.87 12.61 -21.85
CA GLY A 171 -0.18 13.59 -21.98
C GLY A 171 -0.03 14.56 -23.15
N GLU A 172 -0.72 14.30 -24.23
CA GLU A 172 -1.09 15.31 -25.19
C GLU A 172 -2.33 16.02 -24.66
N LYS A 173 -2.24 17.35 -24.62
CA LYS A 173 -3.34 18.26 -24.29
C LYS A 173 -4.54 17.94 -25.15
N GLY A 174 -5.68 17.76 -24.51
CA GLY A 174 -6.92 17.36 -25.10
C GLY A 174 -7.29 18.11 -26.38
N GLU A 175 -7.35 17.39 -27.46
CA GLU A 175 -8.18 17.73 -28.60
C GLU A 175 -9.58 17.16 -28.38
N LYS A 176 -10.56 18.05 -28.58
CA LYS A 176 -11.99 17.74 -28.65
C LYS A 176 -12.18 16.77 -29.84
N GLY A 177 -12.36 15.50 -29.57
CA GLY A 177 -12.64 14.48 -30.58
C GLY A 177 -14.00 13.86 -30.39
N GLU A 178 -14.90 14.25 -31.26
CA GLU A 178 -16.00 13.56 -31.94
C GLU A 178 -16.73 12.38 -31.30
N LYS A 179 -18.05 12.54 -31.40
CA LYS A 179 -19.11 11.52 -31.24
C LYS A 179 -18.81 10.29 -32.10
N GLY A 180 -18.51 9.17 -31.45
CA GLY A 180 -18.35 7.86 -32.07
C GLY A 180 -19.05 6.78 -31.26
N GLU A 181 -20.16 6.35 -31.78
CA GLU A 181 -20.87 5.07 -31.68
C GLU A 181 -20.91 4.24 -30.39
N LYS A 182 -22.13 3.91 -30.03
CA LYS A 182 -22.61 2.98 -29.01
C LYS A 182 -22.01 1.58 -29.20
N GLY A 183 -21.03 1.23 -28.38
CA GLY A 183 -20.63 -0.13 -28.08
C GLY A 183 -21.07 -0.51 -26.67
N GLU A 184 -22.11 -1.32 -26.54
CA GLU A 184 -22.56 -1.88 -25.28
C GLU A 184 -21.57 -2.92 -24.77
N SER A 185 -20.57 -2.50 -24.04
CA SER A 185 -19.89 -3.35 -23.07
C SER A 185 -19.60 -2.49 -21.85
N GLY A 186 -20.14 -2.84 -20.70
CA GLY A 186 -20.03 -2.10 -19.43
C GLY A 186 -18.59 -2.05 -18.91
N GLN A 187 -17.68 -1.49 -19.70
CA GLN A 187 -16.28 -1.29 -19.33
C GLN A 187 -16.16 -0.06 -18.44
N CYS A 188 -15.62 -0.30 -17.25
CA CYS A 188 -15.21 0.74 -16.33
C CYS A 188 -14.08 1.54 -17.02
N ALA A 189 -14.41 2.72 -17.56
CA ALA A 189 -13.50 3.55 -18.35
C ALA A 189 -12.42 4.28 -17.50
N VAL A 190 -12.35 4.00 -16.19
CA VAL A 190 -11.39 4.65 -15.30
C VAL A 190 -10.11 3.83 -15.29
N SER A 191 -9.07 4.39 -15.85
CA SER A 191 -7.72 3.84 -15.84
C SER A 191 -6.87 4.62 -14.84
N TYR A 192 -5.90 3.98 -14.26
CA TYR A 192 -4.81 4.68 -13.59
C TYR A 192 -3.49 4.37 -14.31
N THR A 193 -2.55 5.26 -14.18
CA THR A 193 -1.29 5.19 -14.90
C THR A 193 -0.15 4.95 -13.92
N ILE A 194 0.76 4.05 -14.25
CA ILE A 194 1.99 3.80 -13.49
C ILE A 194 3.15 4.30 -14.36
N GLN A 195 3.89 5.26 -13.86
CA GLN A 195 5.10 5.77 -14.50
C GLN A 195 6.32 5.24 -13.75
N ILE A 196 7.23 4.61 -14.49
CA ILE A 196 8.52 4.15 -13.99
C ILE A 196 9.58 5.16 -14.46
N GLY A 197 10.43 5.62 -13.55
CA GLY A 197 11.49 6.59 -13.83
C GLY A 197 11.41 7.84 -12.94
N GLU A 198 12.43 8.71 -13.06
CA GLU A 198 12.50 9.98 -12.32
C GLU A 198 11.59 11.04 -12.96
N GLY A 199 10.30 10.90 -12.77
CA GLY A 199 9.34 11.90 -13.20
C GLY A 199 8.90 12.75 -12.00
N SER A 200 9.05 14.06 -12.07
CA SER A 200 8.42 15.01 -11.15
C SER A 200 6.93 15.14 -11.47
N GLY A 201 6.22 14.03 -11.44
CA GLY A 201 4.79 13.99 -11.74
C GLY A 201 3.96 14.40 -10.54
N GLU A 202 3.74 15.69 -10.33
CA GLU A 202 2.55 16.17 -9.62
C GLU A 202 1.35 15.96 -10.56
N GLY A 203 0.84 14.72 -10.55
CA GLY A 203 -0.41 14.41 -11.27
C GLY A 203 -1.60 14.84 -10.43
N GLU A 204 -2.32 15.86 -10.89
CA GLU A 204 -3.62 16.27 -10.34
C GLU A 204 -4.56 15.07 -10.19
N LEU A 205 -5.38 15.10 -9.13
CA LEU A 205 -6.50 14.20 -8.89
C LEU A 205 -7.61 14.41 -9.95
N GLY A 206 -7.28 14.15 -11.21
CA GLY A 206 -8.21 14.17 -12.34
C GLY A 206 -8.63 12.73 -12.70
N ALA A 207 -9.35 12.57 -13.80
CA ALA A 207 -9.88 11.30 -14.29
C ALA A 207 -8.80 10.21 -14.49
N ASN A 208 -7.53 10.59 -14.61
CA ASN A 208 -6.38 9.70 -14.76
C ASN A 208 -5.37 9.92 -13.63
N THR A 209 -5.43 9.09 -12.60
CA THR A 209 -4.44 9.14 -11.50
C THR A 209 -3.11 8.55 -11.97
N ILE A 210 -2.03 9.34 -11.86
CA ILE A 210 -0.68 8.89 -12.19
C ILE A 210 0.06 8.50 -10.90
N PHE A 211 0.58 7.29 -10.85
CA PHE A 211 1.41 6.79 -9.77
C PHE A 211 2.88 6.76 -10.20
N VAL A 212 3.74 7.41 -9.44
CA VAL A 212 5.20 7.33 -9.56
C VAL A 212 5.74 6.66 -8.30
N PRO A 213 5.83 5.33 -8.25
CA PRO A 213 6.24 4.63 -7.04
C PRO A 213 7.72 4.87 -6.74
N LYS A 214 8.03 5.33 -5.53
CA LYS A 214 9.40 5.45 -5.02
C LYS A 214 9.63 4.36 -3.98
N PHE A 215 10.51 3.42 -4.30
CA PHE A 215 10.86 2.31 -3.42
C PHE A 215 12.01 2.69 -2.49
N ALA A 216 12.09 2.00 -1.35
CA ALA A 216 13.19 2.16 -0.41
C ALA A 216 14.46 1.44 -0.90
N ASP A 217 14.26 0.29 -1.56
CA ASP A 217 15.32 -0.59 -2.05
C ASP A 217 15.22 -0.75 -3.57
N GLU A 218 16.38 -0.74 -4.26
CA GLU A 218 16.46 -0.97 -5.70
C GLU A 218 16.02 -2.39 -6.08
N GLU A 219 16.24 -3.37 -5.21
CA GLU A 219 15.77 -4.74 -5.42
C GLU A 219 14.25 -4.81 -5.51
N GLN A 220 13.52 -4.11 -4.63
CA GLN A 220 12.06 -4.05 -4.68
C GLN A 220 11.57 -3.39 -5.98
N LYS A 221 12.23 -2.33 -6.39
CA LYS A 221 11.95 -1.63 -7.65
C LYS A 221 12.11 -2.58 -8.84
N ASN A 222 13.25 -3.27 -8.93
CA ASN A 222 13.54 -4.21 -10.00
C ASN A 222 12.53 -5.36 -10.06
N ARG A 223 12.17 -5.95 -8.90
CA ARG A 223 11.12 -6.97 -8.82
C ARG A 223 9.75 -6.46 -9.27
N PHE A 224 9.40 -5.24 -8.89
CA PHE A 224 8.15 -4.62 -9.32
C PHE A 224 8.13 -4.41 -10.84
N GLU A 225 9.20 -3.84 -11.40
CA GLU A 225 9.32 -3.59 -12.84
C GLU A 225 9.27 -4.88 -13.66
N GLU A 226 9.96 -5.93 -13.23
CA GLU A 226 9.92 -7.24 -13.87
C GLU A 226 8.50 -7.79 -13.94
N ARG A 227 7.78 -7.75 -12.81
CA ARG A 227 6.39 -8.23 -12.75
C ARG A 227 5.44 -7.38 -13.57
N LEU A 228 5.67 -6.07 -13.61
CA LEU A 228 4.85 -5.17 -14.41
C LEU A 228 5.07 -5.40 -15.93
N ARG A 229 6.33 -5.65 -16.35
CA ARG A 229 6.65 -6.07 -17.73
C ARG A 229 6.01 -7.42 -18.07
N ALA A 230 5.99 -8.36 -17.13
CA ALA A 230 5.31 -9.64 -17.33
C ALA A 230 3.80 -9.45 -17.53
N LEU A 231 3.15 -8.57 -16.76
CA LEU A 231 1.74 -8.22 -16.95
C LEU A 231 1.50 -7.53 -18.31
N ALA A 232 2.39 -6.62 -18.70
CA ALA A 232 2.31 -5.94 -19.99
C ALA A 232 2.39 -6.94 -21.16
N LYS A 233 3.35 -7.86 -21.10
CA LYS A 233 3.50 -8.94 -22.09
C LYS A 233 2.24 -9.81 -22.19
N LEU A 234 1.64 -10.21 -21.07
CA LEU A 234 0.38 -10.92 -21.06
C LEU A 234 -0.78 -10.11 -21.65
N SER A 235 -0.72 -8.78 -21.57
CA SER A 235 -1.71 -7.86 -22.15
C SER A 235 -1.46 -7.57 -23.63
N GLY A 236 -0.37 -8.12 -24.24
CA GLY A 236 -0.02 -7.92 -25.64
C GLY A 236 0.68 -6.58 -25.91
N VAL A 237 1.19 -5.92 -24.87
CA VAL A 237 2.01 -4.72 -24.99
C VAL A 237 3.46 -5.17 -25.12
N GLU A 238 3.96 -5.22 -26.36
CA GLU A 238 5.34 -5.59 -26.67
C GLU A 238 6.17 -4.32 -26.90
N GLY A 239 7.37 -4.27 -26.34
CA GLY A 239 8.35 -3.20 -26.63
C GLY A 239 8.62 -2.21 -25.50
N ALA A 240 8.63 -2.68 -24.26
CA ALA A 240 8.87 -1.87 -23.08
C ALA A 240 10.27 -1.22 -23.04
N LYS A 241 10.38 0.08 -23.36
CA LYS A 241 11.59 0.90 -23.16
C LYS A 241 11.74 1.27 -21.67
N ALA A 242 12.95 1.65 -21.25
CA ALA A 242 13.30 1.91 -19.83
C ALA A 242 12.47 3.00 -19.12
N GLU A 243 11.87 3.94 -19.87
CA GLU A 243 10.94 4.96 -19.36
C GLU A 243 9.53 4.67 -19.85
N GLN A 244 8.82 3.73 -19.21
CA GLN A 244 7.49 3.39 -19.66
C GLN A 244 6.40 3.87 -18.74
N VAL A 245 5.35 4.31 -19.39
CA VAL A 245 4.08 4.68 -18.80
C VAL A 245 3.09 3.55 -19.09
N TYR A 246 2.62 2.89 -18.04
CA TYR A 246 1.65 1.81 -18.15
C TYR A 246 0.27 2.29 -17.75
N GLY A 247 -0.69 2.24 -18.66
CA GLY A 247 -2.10 2.44 -18.32
C GLY A 247 -2.70 1.13 -17.79
N VAL A 248 -3.21 1.14 -16.57
CA VAL A 248 -3.85 -0.03 -15.96
C VAL A 248 -5.34 0.16 -15.93
N LYS A 249 -6.09 -0.77 -16.53
CA LYS A 249 -7.57 -0.76 -16.47
C LYS A 249 -8.02 -1.04 -15.05
N GLN A 250 -8.86 -0.17 -14.53
CA GLN A 250 -9.41 -0.30 -13.19
C GLN A 250 -10.45 -1.41 -13.16
N ARG A 251 -10.14 -2.47 -12.44
CA ARG A 251 -11.02 -3.62 -12.18
C ARG A 251 -10.97 -3.98 -10.70
N GLN A 252 -11.90 -4.77 -10.26
CA GLN A 252 -11.90 -5.27 -8.87
C GLN A 252 -10.57 -5.95 -8.49
N VAL A 253 -9.95 -6.67 -9.43
CA VAL A 253 -8.66 -7.36 -9.22
C VAL A 253 -7.46 -6.42 -9.21
N THR A 254 -7.53 -5.25 -9.84
CA THR A 254 -6.44 -4.25 -9.89
C THR A 254 -6.62 -3.13 -8.87
N ALA A 255 -7.79 -3.04 -8.23
CA ALA A 255 -8.05 -2.03 -7.20
C ALA A 255 -7.11 -2.16 -5.98
N PRO A 256 -6.79 -3.35 -5.44
CA PRO A 256 -5.83 -3.49 -4.34
C PRO A 256 -4.42 -2.99 -4.70
N LEU A 257 -3.96 -3.21 -5.94
CA LEU A 257 -2.69 -2.68 -6.43
C LEU A 257 -2.70 -1.15 -6.44
N ALA A 258 -3.78 -0.53 -6.94
CA ALA A 258 -3.92 0.93 -6.93
C ALA A 258 -3.92 1.49 -5.51
N VAL A 259 -4.59 0.83 -4.55
CA VAL A 259 -4.56 1.21 -3.13
C VAL A 259 -3.15 1.11 -2.55
N ALA A 260 -2.41 0.06 -2.89
CA ALA A 260 -1.03 -0.11 -2.42
C ALA A 260 -0.10 0.97 -2.98
N LEU A 261 -0.21 1.29 -4.27
CA LEU A 261 0.52 2.38 -4.92
C LEU A 261 0.19 3.74 -4.29
N TYR A 262 -1.10 4.01 -4.05
CA TYR A 262 -1.53 5.24 -3.40
C TYR A 262 -0.93 5.39 -1.99
N ARG A 263 -0.93 4.31 -1.20
CA ARG A 263 -0.34 4.29 0.15
C ARG A 263 1.16 4.57 0.11
N LEU A 264 1.88 3.95 -0.81
CA LEU A 264 3.31 4.17 -1.00
C LEU A 264 3.59 5.62 -1.40
N GLN A 265 2.82 6.17 -2.34
CA GLN A 265 2.95 7.55 -2.80
C GLN A 265 2.62 8.56 -1.68
N LEU A 266 1.58 8.30 -0.87
CA LEU A 266 1.22 9.13 0.27
C LEU A 266 2.37 9.21 1.30
N TRP A 267 3.03 8.08 1.56
CA TRP A 267 4.19 8.02 2.45
C TRP A 267 5.37 8.80 1.90
N THR A 268 5.73 8.57 0.65
CA THR A 268 6.93 9.15 0.03
C THR A 268 6.81 10.65 -0.25
N ARG A 269 5.61 11.17 -0.54
CA ARG A 269 5.36 12.62 -0.66
C ARG A 269 5.59 13.38 0.64
N SER A 270 5.38 12.73 1.76
CA SER A 270 5.54 13.32 3.09
C SER A 270 6.97 13.17 3.65
N LEU A 271 7.86 12.48 2.94
CA LEU A 271 9.27 12.40 3.31
C LEU A 271 9.98 13.73 3.00
N PRO A 272 10.86 14.21 3.88
CA PRO A 272 11.66 15.37 3.57
C PRO A 272 12.56 15.09 2.36
N SER A 273 12.62 16.04 1.43
CA SER A 273 13.50 15.97 0.27
C SER A 273 14.94 15.73 0.71
N PRO A 274 15.71 14.84 0.05
CA PRO A 274 17.09 14.53 0.43
C PRO A 274 18.02 15.75 0.43
N ALA A 275 17.69 16.81 -0.29
CA ALA A 275 18.46 18.05 -0.34
C ALA A 275 18.50 18.88 0.96
N LYS A 276 17.69 18.53 1.99
CA LYS A 276 17.68 19.24 3.28
C LYS A 276 18.36 18.48 4.43
N ARG A 277 19.05 17.39 4.16
CA ARG A 277 19.97 16.78 5.12
C ARG A 277 21.32 17.48 5.07
N SER A 278 21.34 18.78 5.38
CA SER A 278 22.58 19.46 5.75
C SER A 278 23.07 18.80 7.04
N ASN A 279 24.29 18.28 6.99
CA ASN A 279 25.00 17.73 8.13
C ASN A 279 24.95 18.67 9.33
N PRO A 280 24.90 18.14 10.55
CA PRO A 280 25.09 18.88 11.77
C PRO A 280 26.53 19.40 11.87
#